data_afb8d160e6e57c396e26380533930917
#
_entry.id   afb8d160e6e57c396e26380533930917
#
_cell.length_a   1.000
_cell.length_b   1.000
_cell.length_c   1.000
_cell.angle_alpha   90.00
_cell.angle_beta   90.00
_cell.angle_gamma   90.00
#
_symmetry.space_group_name_H-M   'P 1'
#
loop_
_entity.id
_entity.type
_entity.pdbx_description
1 polymer ?
#
loop_
_entity_poly.entity_id
_entity_poly.type
_entity_poly.pdbx_seq_one_letter_code
_entity_poly.pdbx_strand_id
1 'polypeptide(L)'
;EMGFVTQAEMLSHRYDSRALSVLLAVLSVVTFVPYLTLQMKGAGLLLETISAGHVPQWLGALAAYGVVLVYVFASGMMAIGWTNTLQGIFMMVVAWFLGLYLPYELHGGVQPMFEAIAASDLGTMLTGPGLAADGSSWTWAGYSSAVLVSAVGFSMWPHLFMRAFTAR
;
A
#
# COMPACT_ATOMS: atom_id res chain seq x y z
N GLU A 1 -14.68 4.33 28.51
CA GLU A 1 -13.70 4.13 27.40
C GLU A 1 -12.76 3.00 27.78
N MET A 2 -12.77 1.90 27.05
CA MET A 2 -12.05 0.67 27.42
C MET A 2 -10.55 0.70 27.07
N GLY A 3 -10.02 1.78 26.52
CA GLY A 3 -8.58 2.04 26.34
C GLY A 3 -7.79 1.02 25.50
N PHE A 4 -8.47 0.21 24.68
CA PHE A 4 -7.78 -0.77 23.82
C PHE A 4 -6.88 -0.08 22.79
N VAL A 5 -5.66 -0.57 22.63
CA VAL A 5 -4.67 -0.05 21.68
C VAL A 5 -4.52 -1.00 20.51
N THR A 6 -4.72 -2.30 20.71
CA THR A 6 -4.53 -3.31 19.67
C THR A 6 -5.81 -4.09 19.36
N GLN A 7 -5.92 -4.57 18.14
CA GLN A 7 -7.02 -5.46 17.71
C GLN A 7 -7.03 -6.75 18.54
N ALA A 8 -5.86 -7.29 18.87
CA ALA A 8 -5.72 -8.49 19.67
C ALA A 8 -6.29 -8.31 21.08
N GLU A 9 -6.06 -7.16 21.73
CA GLU A 9 -6.65 -6.83 23.05
C GLU A 9 -8.16 -6.74 22.99
N MET A 10 -8.70 -6.00 22.01
CA MET A 10 -10.14 -5.83 21.87
C MET A 10 -10.85 -7.16 21.65
N LEU A 11 -10.34 -8.00 20.76
CA LEU A 11 -10.95 -9.29 20.46
C LEU A 11 -10.77 -10.29 21.61
N SER A 12 -9.61 -10.27 22.28
CA SER A 12 -9.37 -11.07 23.49
C SER A 12 -10.38 -10.73 24.59
N HIS A 13 -10.62 -9.46 24.83
CA HIS A 13 -11.60 -9.00 25.80
C HIS A 13 -13.04 -9.38 25.41
N ARG A 14 -13.38 -9.26 24.11
CA ARG A 14 -14.73 -9.57 23.63
C ARG A 14 -15.07 -11.06 23.72
N TYR A 15 -14.10 -11.92 23.41
CA TYR A 15 -14.29 -13.38 23.34
C TYR A 15 -13.72 -14.13 24.55
N ASP A 16 -13.15 -13.42 25.52
CA ASP A 16 -12.49 -13.94 26.73
C ASP A 16 -11.53 -15.11 26.41
N SER A 17 -10.74 -14.93 25.35
CA SER A 17 -9.85 -15.98 24.83
C SER A 17 -8.42 -15.51 24.66
N ARG A 18 -7.54 -15.97 25.55
CA ARG A 18 -6.10 -15.71 25.46
C ARG A 18 -5.47 -16.33 24.20
N ALA A 19 -5.95 -17.50 23.79
CA ALA A 19 -5.47 -18.17 22.58
C ALA A 19 -5.73 -17.33 21.33
N LEU A 20 -6.91 -16.70 21.24
CA LEU A 20 -7.24 -15.78 20.15
C LEU A 20 -6.31 -14.57 20.11
N SER A 21 -5.99 -14.00 21.26
CA SER A 21 -5.04 -12.88 21.37
C SER A 21 -3.65 -13.24 20.84
N VAL A 22 -3.12 -14.39 21.28
CA VAL A 22 -1.82 -14.88 20.83
C VAL A 22 -1.82 -15.17 19.32
N LEU A 23 -2.85 -15.83 18.81
CA LEU A 23 -3.00 -16.12 17.39
C LEU A 23 -2.98 -14.83 16.55
N LEU A 24 -3.76 -13.83 16.94
CA LEU A 24 -3.83 -12.55 16.23
C LEU A 24 -2.50 -11.77 16.32
N ALA A 25 -1.82 -11.81 17.45
CA ALA A 25 -0.50 -11.21 17.58
C ALA A 25 0.53 -11.86 16.65
N VAL A 26 0.57 -13.19 16.60
CA VAL A 26 1.46 -13.94 15.70
C VAL A 26 1.12 -13.66 14.24
N LEU A 27 -0.16 -13.71 13.86
CA LEU A 27 -0.60 -13.40 12.49
C LEU A 27 -0.22 -11.97 12.09
N SER A 28 -0.37 -11.00 13.00
CA SER A 28 0.05 -9.62 12.75
C SER A 28 1.53 -9.51 12.44
N VAL A 29 2.39 -10.15 13.24
CA VAL A 29 3.85 -10.16 13.01
C VAL A 29 4.19 -10.81 11.67
N VAL A 30 3.62 -11.99 11.38
CA VAL A 30 3.85 -12.73 10.12
C VAL A 30 3.42 -11.90 8.91
N THR A 31 2.34 -11.13 9.02
CA THR A 31 1.84 -10.27 7.94
C THR A 31 2.71 -9.01 7.75
N PHE A 32 3.22 -8.44 8.84
CA PHE A 32 4.06 -7.24 8.76
C PHE A 32 5.43 -7.49 8.13
N VAL A 33 6.03 -8.65 8.31
CA VAL A 33 7.37 -8.97 7.76
C VAL A 33 7.42 -8.82 6.23
N PRO A 34 6.58 -9.52 5.44
CA PRO A 34 6.60 -9.37 3.98
C PRO A 34 6.17 -7.95 3.53
N TYR A 35 5.24 -7.32 4.24
CA TYR A 35 4.83 -5.96 3.95
C TYR A 35 5.99 -4.96 4.09
N LEU A 36 6.70 -4.97 5.22
CA LEU A 36 7.86 -4.11 5.44
C LEU A 36 8.99 -4.42 4.44
N THR A 37 9.22 -5.69 4.14
CA THR A 37 10.22 -6.10 3.15
C THR A 37 9.92 -5.51 1.78
N LEU A 38 8.67 -5.53 1.33
CA LEU A 38 8.25 -4.93 0.07
C LEU A 38 8.49 -3.42 0.05
N GLN A 39 8.15 -2.74 1.14
CA GLN A 39 8.36 -1.30 1.28
C GLN A 39 9.86 -0.94 1.25
N MET A 40 10.69 -1.69 1.98
CA MET A 40 12.14 -1.49 1.99
C MET A 40 12.76 -1.70 0.60
N LYS A 41 12.35 -2.76 -0.10
CA LYS A 41 12.79 -3.01 -1.47
C LYS A 41 12.37 -1.87 -2.42
N GLY A 42 11.13 -1.38 -2.30
CA GLY A 42 10.64 -0.27 -3.11
C GLY A 42 11.46 1.00 -2.89
N ALA A 43 11.71 1.40 -1.64
CA ALA A 43 12.53 2.55 -1.32
C ALA A 43 13.98 2.41 -1.82
N GLY A 44 14.57 1.24 -1.66
CA GLY A 44 15.91 0.93 -2.16
C GLY A 44 16.01 1.01 -3.68
N LEU A 45 15.05 0.42 -4.39
CA LEU A 45 14.99 0.44 -5.86
C LEU A 45 14.84 1.88 -6.40
N LEU A 46 14.02 2.69 -5.76
CA LEU A 46 13.86 4.10 -6.14
C LEU A 46 15.19 4.87 -6.03
N LEU A 47 15.91 4.71 -4.93
CA LEU A 47 17.21 5.37 -4.75
C LEU A 47 18.27 4.84 -5.71
N GLU A 48 18.30 3.55 -5.99
CA GLU A 48 19.16 2.95 -7.01
C GLU A 48 18.88 3.54 -8.40
N THR A 49 17.61 3.62 -8.78
CA THR A 49 17.18 4.17 -10.09
C THR A 49 17.51 5.66 -10.22
N ILE A 50 17.20 6.47 -9.20
CA ILE A 50 17.47 7.92 -9.21
C ILE A 50 18.97 8.20 -9.22
N SER A 51 19.77 7.36 -8.53
CA SER A 51 21.23 7.50 -8.51
C SER A 51 21.94 6.89 -9.73
N ALA A 52 21.19 6.43 -10.73
CA ALA A 52 21.73 5.73 -11.90
C ALA A 52 22.65 4.54 -11.53
N GLY A 53 22.29 3.80 -10.47
CA GLY A 53 23.04 2.64 -10.00
C GLY A 53 24.21 2.93 -9.07
N HIS A 54 24.50 4.21 -8.77
CA HIS A 54 25.62 4.55 -7.86
C HIS A 54 25.36 4.14 -6.41
N VAL A 55 24.10 4.10 -6.00
CA VAL A 55 23.67 3.64 -4.67
C VAL A 55 23.02 2.27 -4.83
N PRO A 56 23.62 1.18 -4.31
CA PRO A 56 23.01 -0.14 -4.39
C PRO A 56 21.73 -0.20 -3.58
N GLN A 57 20.78 -1.01 -4.02
CA GLN A 57 19.42 -1.12 -3.46
C GLN A 57 19.40 -1.28 -1.93
N TRP A 58 20.26 -2.13 -1.37
CA TRP A 58 20.31 -2.38 0.06
C TRP A 58 20.74 -1.14 0.87
N LEU A 59 21.71 -0.37 0.33
CA LEU A 59 22.18 0.86 0.98
C LEU A 59 21.11 1.96 0.89
N GLY A 60 20.43 2.05 -0.25
CA GLY A 60 19.28 2.94 -0.43
C GLY A 60 18.16 2.63 0.56
N ALA A 61 17.83 1.35 0.73
CA ALA A 61 16.85 0.91 1.72
C ALA A 61 17.25 1.27 3.15
N LEU A 62 18.49 1.01 3.55
CA LEU A 62 19.03 1.36 4.87
C LEU A 62 18.99 2.87 5.12
N ALA A 63 19.42 3.68 4.15
CA ALA A 63 19.41 5.14 4.26
C ALA A 63 18.00 5.69 4.42
N ALA A 64 17.05 5.26 3.56
CA ALA A 64 15.67 5.72 3.61
C ALA A 64 15.01 5.36 4.96
N TYR A 65 15.14 4.11 5.41
CA TYR A 65 14.53 3.69 6.67
C TYR A 65 15.28 4.19 7.89
N GLY A 66 16.58 4.43 7.81
CA GLY A 66 17.34 5.10 8.85
C GLY A 66 16.80 6.52 9.12
N VAL A 67 16.57 7.29 8.07
CA VAL A 67 15.94 8.63 8.17
C VAL A 67 14.53 8.53 8.77
N VAL A 68 13.72 7.56 8.30
CA VAL A 68 12.37 7.34 8.84
C VAL A 68 12.42 7.00 10.33
N LEU A 69 13.32 6.12 10.77
CA LEU A 69 13.47 5.78 12.18
C LEU A 69 13.81 7.00 13.03
N VAL A 70 14.82 7.77 12.65
CA VAL A 70 15.22 9.00 13.37
C VAL A 70 14.03 9.97 13.45
N TYR A 71 13.36 10.19 12.34
CA TYR A 71 12.21 11.08 12.27
C TYR A 71 11.05 10.60 13.16
N VAL A 72 10.71 9.31 13.14
CA VAL A 72 9.62 8.75 13.95
C VAL A 72 9.92 8.84 15.45
N PHE A 73 11.16 8.55 15.86
CA PHE A 73 11.57 8.69 17.26
C PHE A 73 11.57 10.13 17.74
N ALA A 74 11.97 11.08 16.87
CA ALA A 74 12.06 12.49 17.24
C ALA A 74 10.71 13.22 17.27
N SER A 75 9.77 12.87 16.40
CA SER A 75 8.56 13.67 16.16
C SER A 75 7.28 13.13 16.78
N GLY A 76 7.24 11.86 17.14
CA GLY A 76 6.06 11.24 17.74
C GLY A 76 4.88 11.07 16.78
N MET A 77 3.76 10.57 17.30
CA MET A 77 2.59 10.14 16.51
C MET A 77 1.86 11.29 15.78
N MET A 78 1.79 12.47 16.41
CA MET A 78 1.07 13.63 15.84
C MET A 78 1.73 14.15 14.56
N ALA A 79 3.06 14.23 14.54
CA ALA A 79 3.80 14.68 13.37
C ALA A 79 3.70 13.70 12.20
N ILE A 80 3.65 12.38 12.50
CA ILE A 80 3.40 11.34 11.50
C ILE A 80 2.02 11.54 10.85
N GLY A 81 1.00 11.89 11.62
CA GLY A 81 -0.34 12.18 11.11
C GLY A 81 -0.33 13.35 10.11
N TRP A 82 0.30 14.45 10.46
CA TRP A 82 0.41 15.63 9.59
C TRP A 82 1.20 15.36 8.31
N THR A 83 2.36 14.71 8.42
CA THR A 83 3.17 14.35 7.24
C THR A 83 2.44 13.38 6.31
N ASN A 84 1.73 12.39 6.84
CA ASN A 84 0.94 11.48 6.02
C ASN A 84 -0.21 12.20 5.30
N THR A 85 -0.86 13.17 5.94
CA THR A 85 -1.92 13.97 5.32
C THR A 85 -1.36 14.81 4.18
N LEU A 86 -0.24 15.51 4.40
CA LEU A 86 0.41 16.31 3.37
C LEU A 86 0.87 15.44 2.20
N GLN A 87 1.49 14.30 2.50
CA GLN A 87 1.92 13.34 1.49
C GLN A 87 0.74 12.76 0.70
N GLY A 88 -0.37 12.45 1.35
CA GLY A 88 -1.59 11.98 0.69
C GLY A 88 -2.16 13.00 -0.30
N ILE A 89 -2.23 14.27 0.09
CA ILE A 89 -2.65 15.37 -0.79
C ILE A 89 -1.69 15.49 -1.97
N PHE A 90 -0.38 15.50 -1.71
CA PHE A 90 0.64 15.59 -2.75
C PHE A 90 0.54 14.43 -3.75
N MET A 91 0.41 13.19 -3.26
CA MET A 91 0.24 12.01 -4.12
C MET A 91 -1.02 12.11 -4.97
N MET A 92 -2.14 12.60 -4.41
CA MET A 92 -3.39 12.79 -5.15
C MET A 92 -3.21 13.81 -6.27
N VAL A 93 -2.60 14.96 -5.99
CA VAL A 93 -2.33 16.00 -7.00
C VAL A 93 -1.43 15.48 -8.11
N VAL A 94 -0.33 14.79 -7.76
CA VAL A 94 0.60 14.19 -8.74
C VAL A 94 -0.10 13.12 -9.58
N ALA A 95 -0.90 12.25 -8.96
CA ALA A 95 -1.63 11.20 -9.67
C ALA A 95 -2.62 11.78 -10.69
N TRP A 96 -3.39 12.80 -10.31
CA TRP A 96 -4.29 13.50 -11.21
C TRP A 96 -3.54 14.24 -12.33
N PHE A 97 -2.46 14.93 -11.98
CA PHE A 97 -1.64 15.62 -12.96
C PHE A 97 -1.07 14.65 -14.01
N LEU A 98 -0.42 13.57 -13.57
CA LEU A 98 0.15 12.58 -14.48
C LEU A 98 -0.93 11.83 -15.24
N GLY A 99 -2.05 11.49 -14.59
CA GLY A 99 -3.17 10.79 -15.22
C GLY A 99 -3.87 11.58 -16.32
N LEU A 100 -3.75 12.91 -16.33
CA LEU A 100 -4.27 13.76 -17.39
C LEU A 100 -3.17 14.18 -18.38
N TYR A 101 -2.00 14.54 -17.87
CA TYR A 101 -0.90 15.06 -18.69
C TYR A 101 -0.30 14.00 -19.63
N LEU A 102 -0.01 12.79 -19.11
CA LEU A 102 0.60 11.75 -19.93
C LEU A 102 -0.29 11.27 -21.10
N PRO A 103 -1.60 11.00 -20.91
CA PRO A 103 -2.48 10.69 -22.02
C PRO A 103 -2.55 11.80 -23.06
N TYR A 104 -2.53 13.05 -22.59
CA TYR A 104 -2.57 14.21 -23.52
C TYR A 104 -1.28 14.31 -24.32
N GLU A 105 -0.12 14.23 -23.69
CA GLU A 105 1.19 14.37 -24.35
C GLU A 105 1.50 13.20 -25.29
N LEU A 106 1.17 11.96 -24.89
CA LEU A 106 1.53 10.76 -25.64
C LEU A 106 0.51 10.36 -26.72
N HIS A 107 -0.78 10.65 -26.49
CA HIS A 107 -1.88 10.17 -27.34
C HIS A 107 -2.83 11.29 -27.81
N GLY A 108 -2.58 12.54 -27.41
CA GLY A 108 -3.48 13.66 -27.71
C GLY A 108 -4.76 13.72 -26.90
N GLY A 109 -4.87 12.89 -25.83
CA GLY A 109 -6.01 12.90 -24.93
C GLY A 109 -6.27 11.55 -24.26
N VAL A 110 -7.19 11.55 -23.31
CA VAL A 110 -7.56 10.33 -22.56
C VAL A 110 -8.30 9.34 -23.45
N GLN A 111 -9.24 9.82 -24.27
CA GLN A 111 -10.01 8.95 -25.15
C GLN A 111 -9.16 8.28 -26.25
N PRO A 112 -8.29 9.02 -26.99
CA PRO A 112 -7.37 8.40 -27.94
C PRO A 112 -6.42 7.38 -27.30
N MET A 113 -6.00 7.59 -26.05
CA MET A 113 -5.20 6.62 -25.31
C MET A 113 -5.96 5.31 -25.12
N PHE A 114 -7.23 5.35 -24.69
CA PHE A 114 -8.04 4.14 -24.52
C PHE A 114 -8.32 3.44 -25.85
N GLU A 115 -8.52 4.19 -26.94
CA GLU A 115 -8.66 3.63 -28.28
C GLU A 115 -7.37 2.92 -28.76
N ALA A 116 -6.21 3.54 -28.49
CA ALA A 116 -4.92 2.93 -28.79
C ALA A 116 -4.67 1.65 -27.98
N ILE A 117 -5.02 1.63 -26.69
CA ILE A 117 -4.93 0.43 -25.84
C ILE A 117 -5.90 -0.65 -26.35
N ALA A 118 -7.12 -0.29 -26.71
CA ALA A 118 -8.11 -1.23 -27.21
C ALA A 118 -7.67 -1.90 -28.55
N ALA A 119 -6.92 -1.16 -29.38
CA ALA A 119 -6.36 -1.66 -30.64
C ALA A 119 -5.06 -2.47 -30.49
N SER A 120 -4.47 -2.49 -29.28
CA SER A 120 -3.25 -3.22 -28.98
C SER A 120 -3.53 -4.60 -28.35
N ASP A 121 -2.48 -5.42 -28.19
CA ASP A 121 -2.55 -6.70 -27.46
C ASP A 121 -2.98 -6.54 -25.99
N LEU A 122 -2.89 -5.32 -25.48
CA LEU A 122 -3.32 -4.96 -24.12
C LEU A 122 -4.82 -4.60 -24.04
N GLY A 123 -5.57 -4.68 -25.15
CA GLY A 123 -7.01 -4.38 -25.18
C GLY A 123 -7.84 -5.21 -24.16
N THR A 124 -7.37 -6.40 -23.83
CA THR A 124 -7.97 -7.25 -22.79
C THR A 124 -7.93 -6.64 -21.39
N MET A 125 -7.05 -5.65 -21.13
CA MET A 125 -7.03 -4.90 -19.86
C MET A 125 -8.27 -4.01 -19.69
N LEU A 126 -8.92 -3.60 -20.78
CA LEU A 126 -10.12 -2.76 -20.76
C LEU A 126 -11.40 -3.57 -20.58
N THR A 127 -11.32 -4.88 -20.71
CA THR A 127 -12.46 -5.79 -20.54
C THR A 127 -12.29 -6.60 -19.27
N GLY A 128 -13.37 -6.77 -18.49
CA GLY A 128 -13.32 -7.64 -17.31
C GLY A 128 -13.12 -9.10 -17.70
N PRO A 129 -12.45 -9.88 -16.86
CA PRO A 129 -11.87 -9.55 -15.56
C PRO A 129 -10.46 -8.91 -15.58
N GLY A 130 -9.90 -8.62 -16.76
CA GLY A 130 -8.60 -7.98 -16.93
C GLY A 130 -7.42 -8.96 -16.90
N LEU A 131 -6.19 -8.41 -16.84
CA LEU A 131 -4.96 -9.17 -16.79
C LEU A 131 -4.38 -9.22 -15.37
N ALA A 132 -3.82 -10.37 -15.00
CA ALA A 132 -3.03 -10.53 -13.80
C ALA A 132 -1.61 -9.94 -14.00
N ALA A 133 -0.84 -9.80 -12.92
CA ALA A 133 0.50 -9.24 -12.94
C ALA A 133 1.50 -10.03 -13.79
N ASP A 134 1.23 -11.31 -14.05
CA ASP A 134 2.01 -12.20 -14.94
C ASP A 134 1.58 -12.13 -16.42
N GLY A 135 0.63 -11.24 -16.76
CA GLY A 135 0.09 -11.08 -18.10
C GLY A 135 -0.99 -12.12 -18.47
N SER A 136 -1.33 -13.05 -17.58
CA SER A 136 -2.42 -14.00 -17.80
C SER A 136 -3.79 -13.34 -17.57
N SER A 137 -4.84 -13.83 -18.26
CA SER A 137 -6.19 -13.34 -18.02
C SER A 137 -6.74 -13.84 -16.67
N TRP A 138 -7.30 -12.94 -15.87
CA TRP A 138 -8.02 -13.33 -14.67
C TRP A 138 -9.24 -14.19 -15.03
N THR A 139 -9.50 -15.21 -14.23
CA THR A 139 -10.84 -15.82 -14.22
C THR A 139 -11.79 -14.94 -13.40
N TRP A 140 -13.09 -14.94 -13.72
CA TRP A 140 -14.09 -14.19 -12.94
C TRP A 140 -14.10 -14.58 -11.46
N ALA A 141 -13.90 -15.86 -11.15
CA ALA A 141 -13.80 -16.35 -9.78
C ALA A 141 -12.54 -15.81 -9.08
N GLY A 142 -11.41 -15.81 -9.76
CA GLY A 142 -10.15 -15.26 -9.25
C GLY A 142 -10.25 -13.76 -8.99
N TYR A 143 -10.77 -13.00 -9.94
CA TYR A 143 -11.00 -11.56 -9.79
C TYR A 143 -11.94 -11.25 -8.62
N SER A 144 -13.09 -11.90 -8.55
CA SER A 144 -14.05 -11.70 -7.46
C SER A 144 -13.46 -12.06 -6.09
N SER A 145 -12.68 -13.14 -6.02
CA SER A 145 -11.97 -13.51 -4.79
C SER A 145 -10.95 -12.46 -4.38
N ALA A 146 -10.17 -11.93 -5.33
CA ALA A 146 -9.18 -10.89 -5.07
C ALA A 146 -9.83 -9.59 -4.56
N VAL A 147 -10.96 -9.19 -5.17
CA VAL A 147 -11.73 -8.03 -4.72
C VAL A 147 -12.28 -8.23 -3.32
N LEU A 148 -12.87 -9.40 -3.03
CA LEU A 148 -13.40 -9.73 -1.72
C LEU A 148 -12.29 -9.71 -0.65
N VAL A 149 -11.18 -10.39 -0.92
CA VAL A 149 -10.01 -10.44 -0.01
C VAL A 149 -9.46 -9.05 0.23
N SER A 150 -9.37 -8.22 -0.81
CA SER A 150 -8.90 -6.83 -0.68
C SER A 150 -9.85 -5.98 0.16
N ALA A 151 -11.15 -6.08 -0.07
CA ALA A 151 -12.16 -5.32 0.67
C ALA A 151 -12.21 -5.69 2.15
N VAL A 152 -12.24 -6.99 2.46
CA VAL A 152 -12.26 -7.49 3.84
C VAL A 152 -10.90 -7.29 4.51
N GLY A 153 -9.81 -7.62 3.82
CA GLY A 153 -8.45 -7.50 4.34
C GLY A 153 -8.07 -6.07 4.66
N PHE A 154 -8.49 -5.10 3.84
CA PHE A 154 -8.23 -3.68 4.10
C PHE A 154 -8.85 -3.22 5.43
N SER A 155 -10.09 -3.62 5.72
CA SER A 155 -10.75 -3.26 6.97
C SER A 155 -10.14 -3.92 8.21
N MET A 156 -9.46 -5.05 8.03
CA MET A 156 -8.82 -5.80 9.11
C MET A 156 -7.30 -5.52 9.26
N TRP A 157 -6.77 -4.61 8.49
CA TRP A 157 -5.34 -4.31 8.51
C TRP A 157 -4.91 -3.73 9.87
N PRO A 158 -3.96 -4.36 10.60
CA PRO A 158 -3.68 -4.03 11.99
C PRO A 158 -3.33 -2.56 12.23
N HIS A 159 -2.55 -1.93 11.35
CA HIS A 159 -2.14 -0.55 11.54
C HIS A 159 -3.27 0.46 11.31
N LEU A 160 -4.23 0.18 10.44
CA LEU A 160 -5.41 1.02 10.26
C LEU A 160 -6.31 0.96 11.48
N PHE A 161 -6.47 -0.25 12.02
CA PHE A 161 -7.20 -0.48 13.24
C PHE A 161 -6.60 0.29 14.44
N MET A 162 -5.28 0.17 14.65
CA MET A 162 -4.59 0.92 15.69
C MET A 162 -4.76 2.43 15.54
N ARG A 163 -4.68 2.98 14.33
CA ARG A 163 -4.91 4.41 14.09
C ARG A 163 -6.34 4.86 14.42
N ALA A 164 -7.34 4.03 14.11
CA ALA A 164 -8.72 4.34 14.46
C ALA A 164 -8.94 4.46 15.97
N PHE A 165 -8.23 3.67 16.78
CA PHE A 165 -8.31 3.73 18.26
C PHE A 165 -7.44 4.81 18.89
N THR A 166 -6.38 5.24 18.24
CA THR A 166 -5.48 6.30 18.72
C THR A 166 -5.86 7.70 18.23
N ALA A 167 -6.76 7.81 17.27
CA ALA A 167 -7.30 9.08 16.78
C ALA A 167 -8.29 9.64 17.84
N ARG A 168 -7.89 10.71 18.52
CA ARG A 168 -8.71 11.50 19.46
C ARG A 168 -8.81 12.92 18.96
#